data_b177776855c8c1b95c67352669793661
#
_entry.id   b177776855c8c1b95c67352669793661
#
_cell.length_a   1.000
_cell.length_b   1.000
_cell.length_c   1.000
_cell.angle_alpha   90.00
_cell.angle_beta   90.00
_cell.angle_gamma   90.00
#
_symmetry.space_group_name_H-M   'P 1'
#
loop_
_entity.id
_entity.type
_entity.pdbx_description
1 polymer ?
#
loop_
_entity_poly.entity_id
_entity_poly.type
_entity_poly.pdbx_seq_one_letter_code
_entity_poly.pdbx_strand_id
1 'polypeptide(L)'
;MKTMNKVAFRYLFEIFVIIFSVTISFYIQDLLNEREKIELKNSGLVGVLSDIDADKIIFNNITLTVKSREASIFQFLEEDQKINNNTLNGIRRYFGFVGNKSNYNSMVATGSIEFIRDKKLFNALNNFYSWSYSVLIDQSRQDEMMYWKFVDYTEKKYKIDSVKRESKNSPYRKIYYNIGVFQGMKRDLEIRNQLNNQLFSLAIYDFFAKQAIERISELKTQIELELSKK
;
A
#
# COMPACT_ATOMS: atom_id res chain seq x y z
N MET A 1 36.57 71.87 10.99
CA MET A 1 35.86 71.05 9.96
C MET A 1 36.44 69.67 9.70
N LYS A 2 37.77 69.42 9.74
CA LYS A 2 38.41 68.06 9.44
C LYS A 2 38.06 66.95 10.46
N THR A 3 37.78 67.28 11.73
CA THR A 3 37.48 66.30 12.81
C THR A 3 36.07 65.79 12.76
N MET A 4 35.10 66.61 12.36
CA MET A 4 33.65 66.25 12.24
C MET A 4 33.47 65.16 11.14
N ASN A 5 34.21 65.26 10.02
CA ASN A 5 34.13 64.26 8.97
C ASN A 5 34.67 62.84 9.39
N LYS A 6 35.66 62.80 10.27
CA LYS A 6 36.20 61.50 10.78
C LYS A 6 35.22 60.81 11.71
N VAL A 7 34.50 61.55 12.56
CA VAL A 7 33.50 60.99 13.48
C VAL A 7 32.30 60.49 12.70
N ALA A 8 31.81 61.28 11.74
CA ALA A 8 30.70 60.87 10.88
C ALA A 8 31.01 59.59 10.04
N PHE A 9 32.24 59.55 9.47
CA PHE A 9 32.68 58.34 8.74
C PHE A 9 32.80 57.10 9.63
N ARG A 10 33.25 57.25 10.87
CA ARG A 10 33.28 56.12 11.83
C ARG A 10 31.89 55.57 12.12
N TYR A 11 30.88 56.43 12.40
CA TYR A 11 29.51 56.01 12.62
C TYR A 11 28.90 55.37 11.37
N LEU A 12 29.15 55.90 10.19
CA LEU A 12 28.72 55.30 8.93
C LEU A 12 29.30 53.90 8.74
N PHE A 13 30.59 53.71 9.06
CA PHE A 13 31.25 52.44 8.99
C PHE A 13 30.69 51.44 10.02
N GLU A 14 30.44 51.89 11.25
CA GLU A 14 29.82 51.07 12.29
C GLU A 14 28.41 50.61 11.87
N ILE A 15 27.58 51.49 11.32
CA ILE A 15 26.25 51.15 10.78
C ILE A 15 26.40 50.15 9.62
N PHE A 16 27.33 50.37 8.70
CA PHE A 16 27.56 49.45 7.57
C PHE A 16 27.96 48.05 8.05
N VAL A 17 28.85 47.94 9.03
CA VAL A 17 29.25 46.65 9.60
C VAL A 17 28.07 45.92 10.26
N ILE A 18 27.21 46.66 10.99
CA ILE A 18 26.01 46.06 11.62
C ILE A 18 25.08 45.55 10.54
N ILE A 19 24.71 46.36 9.54
CA ILE A 19 23.80 45.94 8.46
C ILE A 19 24.39 44.75 7.71
N PHE A 20 25.66 44.78 7.38
CA PHE A 20 26.34 43.67 6.68
C PHE A 20 26.33 42.38 7.49
N SER A 21 26.65 42.46 8.78
CA SER A 21 26.63 41.29 9.69
C SER A 21 25.26 40.68 9.83
N VAL A 22 24.20 41.50 9.96
CA VAL A 22 22.81 41.03 10.03
C VAL A 22 22.40 40.39 8.70
N THR A 23 22.74 41.02 7.57
CA THR A 23 22.42 40.48 6.23
C THR A 23 23.10 39.11 6.00
N ILE A 24 24.35 38.97 6.36
CA ILE A 24 25.09 37.71 6.27
C ILE A 24 24.44 36.65 7.18
N SER A 25 24.05 37.03 8.39
CA SER A 25 23.41 36.11 9.34
C SER A 25 22.10 35.56 8.78
N PHE A 26 21.25 36.40 8.20
CA PHE A 26 20.02 35.97 7.52
C PHE A 26 20.31 35.05 6.33
N TYR A 27 21.29 35.40 5.50
CA TYR A 27 21.66 34.59 4.35
C TYR A 27 22.14 33.18 4.76
N ILE A 28 22.99 33.10 5.80
CA ILE A 28 23.43 31.82 6.35
C ILE A 28 22.23 31.02 6.89
N GLN A 29 21.33 31.68 7.63
CA GLN A 29 20.14 31.04 8.16
C GLN A 29 19.25 30.47 7.05
N ASP A 30 19.04 31.20 5.97
CA ASP A 30 18.26 30.75 4.82
C ASP A 30 18.90 29.51 4.15
N LEU A 31 20.24 29.51 4.01
CA LEU A 31 20.95 28.35 3.48
C LEU A 31 20.81 27.11 4.37
N LEU A 32 20.86 27.28 5.68
CA LEU A 32 20.67 26.18 6.63
C LEU A 32 19.26 25.64 6.56
N ASN A 33 18.27 26.53 6.54
CA ASN A 33 16.86 26.16 6.40
C ASN A 33 16.57 25.39 5.10
N GLU A 34 17.15 25.82 3.96
CA GLU A 34 17.01 25.11 2.69
C GLU A 34 17.64 23.72 2.72
N ARG A 35 18.80 23.57 3.37
CA ARG A 35 19.43 22.26 3.56
C ARG A 35 18.55 21.33 4.41
N GLU A 36 18.04 21.81 5.52
CA GLU A 36 17.15 21.05 6.40
C GLU A 36 15.91 20.58 5.66
N LYS A 37 15.26 21.44 4.86
CA LYS A 37 14.12 21.06 4.00
C LYS A 37 14.47 19.95 3.03
N ILE A 38 15.63 20.03 2.38
CA ILE A 38 16.11 19.00 1.44
C ILE A 38 16.37 17.68 2.18
N GLU A 39 16.98 17.72 3.34
CA GLU A 39 17.25 16.53 4.16
C GLU A 39 15.96 15.85 4.62
N LEU A 40 15.00 16.64 5.12
CA LEU A 40 13.68 16.14 5.53
C LEU A 40 12.92 15.50 4.36
N LYS A 41 12.89 16.17 3.19
CA LYS A 41 12.29 15.62 1.97
C LYS A 41 12.98 14.30 1.57
N ASN A 42 14.29 14.28 1.51
CA ASN A 42 15.05 13.11 1.05
C ASN A 42 14.88 11.93 2.01
N SER A 43 14.95 12.16 3.32
CA SER A 43 14.71 11.15 4.34
C SER A 43 13.30 10.56 4.23
N GLY A 44 12.29 11.41 4.05
CA GLY A 44 10.92 10.99 3.82
C GLY A 44 10.76 10.14 2.56
N LEU A 45 11.35 10.55 1.43
CA LEU A 45 11.31 9.81 0.17
C LEU A 45 12.01 8.45 0.25
N VAL A 46 13.14 8.35 0.97
CA VAL A 46 13.81 7.06 1.24
C VAL A 46 12.90 6.14 2.05
N GLY A 47 12.21 6.68 3.06
CA GLY A 47 11.22 5.93 3.83
C GLY A 47 10.06 5.45 2.96
N VAL A 48 9.54 6.29 2.07
CA VAL A 48 8.49 5.93 1.10
C VAL A 48 8.96 4.82 0.15
N LEU A 49 10.22 4.84 -0.32
CA LEU A 49 10.76 3.72 -1.12
C LEU A 49 10.70 2.39 -0.39
N SER A 50 11.04 2.39 0.90
CA SER A 50 10.93 1.19 1.73
C SER A 50 9.49 0.71 1.88
N ASP A 51 8.54 1.63 2.09
CA ASP A 51 7.12 1.31 2.21
C ASP A 51 6.58 0.68 0.92
N ILE A 52 6.85 1.26 -0.25
CA ILE A 52 6.36 0.75 -1.53
C ILE A 52 7.02 -0.57 -1.95
N ASP A 53 8.27 -0.82 -1.58
CA ASP A 53 8.91 -2.12 -1.82
C ASP A 53 8.24 -3.23 -0.97
N ALA A 54 7.89 -2.94 0.28
CA ALA A 54 7.10 -3.85 1.12
C ALA A 54 5.69 -4.08 0.55
N ASP A 55 5.03 -3.01 0.11
CA ASP A 55 3.69 -3.09 -0.49
C ASP A 55 3.68 -3.89 -1.79
N LYS A 56 4.73 -3.80 -2.60
CA LYS A 56 4.86 -4.62 -3.82
C LYS A 56 4.81 -6.12 -3.51
N ILE A 57 5.40 -6.54 -2.41
CA ILE A 57 5.34 -7.95 -1.95
C ILE A 57 3.89 -8.30 -1.57
N ILE A 58 3.19 -7.41 -0.87
CA ILE A 58 1.79 -7.60 -0.49
C ILE A 58 0.91 -7.74 -1.73
N PHE A 59 1.05 -6.85 -2.72
CA PHE A 59 0.26 -6.90 -3.97
C PHE A 59 0.52 -8.16 -4.78
N ASN A 60 1.77 -8.63 -4.86
CA ASN A 60 2.08 -9.90 -5.49
C ASN A 60 1.41 -11.08 -4.76
N ASN A 61 1.39 -11.07 -3.44
CA ASN A 61 0.71 -12.10 -2.65
C ASN A 61 -0.81 -12.07 -2.85
N ILE A 62 -1.42 -10.89 -2.97
CA ILE A 62 -2.83 -10.74 -3.34
C ILE A 62 -3.08 -11.40 -4.70
N THR A 63 -2.33 -11.03 -5.74
CA THR A 63 -2.48 -11.59 -7.09
C THR A 63 -2.32 -13.11 -7.11
N LEU A 64 -1.34 -13.67 -6.41
CA LEU A 64 -1.13 -15.10 -6.30
C LEU A 64 -2.29 -15.80 -5.58
N THR A 65 -2.78 -15.20 -4.51
CA THR A 65 -3.91 -15.74 -3.73
C THR A 65 -5.19 -15.72 -4.55
N VAL A 66 -5.47 -14.62 -5.24
CA VAL A 66 -6.63 -14.49 -6.14
C VAL A 66 -6.60 -15.58 -7.20
N LYS A 67 -5.50 -15.72 -7.95
CA LYS A 67 -5.35 -16.76 -9.00
C LYS A 67 -5.58 -18.18 -8.47
N SER A 68 -4.99 -18.50 -7.32
CA SER A 68 -5.16 -19.81 -6.69
C SER A 68 -6.61 -20.08 -6.28
N ARG A 69 -7.30 -19.05 -5.79
CA ARG A 69 -8.69 -19.12 -5.37
C ARG A 69 -9.63 -19.23 -6.56
N GLU A 70 -9.42 -18.43 -7.61
CA GLU A 70 -10.16 -18.53 -8.87
C GLU A 70 -10.08 -19.94 -9.46
N ALA A 71 -8.89 -20.53 -9.54
CA ALA A 71 -8.70 -21.90 -10.04
C ALA A 71 -9.51 -22.91 -9.22
N SER A 72 -9.56 -22.74 -7.89
CA SER A 72 -10.33 -23.62 -7.00
C SER A 72 -11.86 -23.41 -7.18
N ILE A 73 -12.30 -22.18 -7.43
CA ILE A 73 -13.70 -21.85 -7.69
C ILE A 73 -14.11 -22.43 -9.05
N PHE A 74 -13.32 -22.27 -10.11
CA PHE A 74 -13.60 -22.87 -11.41
C PHE A 74 -13.71 -24.38 -11.32
N GLN A 75 -12.74 -25.05 -10.64
CA GLN A 75 -12.82 -26.48 -10.39
C GLN A 75 -14.11 -26.88 -9.66
N PHE A 76 -14.59 -26.06 -8.73
CA PHE A 76 -15.85 -26.33 -8.03
C PHE A 76 -17.08 -26.18 -8.94
N LEU A 77 -17.10 -25.15 -9.81
CA LEU A 77 -18.27 -24.83 -10.65
C LEU A 77 -18.39 -25.73 -11.87
N GLU A 78 -17.30 -26.31 -12.37
CA GLU A 78 -17.32 -27.26 -13.49
C GLU A 78 -18.00 -28.58 -13.09
N GLU A 79 -19.01 -29.00 -13.88
CA GLU A 79 -19.86 -30.14 -13.54
C GLU A 79 -19.10 -31.47 -13.47
N ASP A 80 -18.19 -31.71 -14.42
CA ASP A 80 -17.45 -32.96 -14.55
C ASP A 80 -16.25 -33.09 -13.63
N GLN A 81 -15.85 -31.99 -12.98
CA GLN A 81 -14.69 -31.99 -12.08
C GLN A 81 -15.07 -32.55 -10.69
N LYS A 82 -14.22 -33.46 -10.19
CA LYS A 82 -14.34 -33.92 -8.81
C LYS A 82 -13.79 -32.89 -7.86
N ILE A 83 -14.57 -32.48 -6.88
CA ILE A 83 -14.12 -31.61 -5.80
C ILE A 83 -13.69 -32.44 -4.58
N ASN A 84 -12.78 -31.85 -3.83
CA ASN A 84 -12.25 -32.46 -2.61
C ASN A 84 -11.93 -31.37 -1.56
N ASN A 85 -11.41 -31.77 -0.42
CA ASN A 85 -11.05 -30.84 0.64
C ASN A 85 -10.00 -29.79 0.22
N ASN A 86 -9.09 -30.08 -0.71
CA ASN A 86 -8.13 -29.11 -1.21
C ASN A 86 -8.83 -28.03 -2.06
N THR A 87 -9.82 -28.40 -2.88
CA THR A 87 -10.65 -27.45 -3.63
C THR A 87 -11.36 -26.48 -2.68
N LEU A 88 -12.03 -26.99 -1.63
CA LEU A 88 -12.69 -26.14 -0.65
C LEU A 88 -11.73 -25.28 0.17
N ASN A 89 -10.59 -25.82 0.57
CA ASN A 89 -9.57 -25.04 1.26
C ASN A 89 -8.91 -24.00 0.34
N GLY A 90 -8.83 -24.27 -0.97
CA GLY A 90 -8.39 -23.29 -1.96
C GLY A 90 -9.35 -22.10 -2.08
N ILE A 91 -10.67 -22.38 -2.14
CA ILE A 91 -11.73 -21.35 -2.12
C ILE A 91 -11.67 -20.51 -0.83
N ARG A 92 -11.32 -21.12 0.29
CA ARG A 92 -11.23 -20.50 1.61
C ARG A 92 -9.92 -19.76 1.87
N ARG A 93 -9.07 -19.59 0.86
CA ARG A 93 -7.89 -18.74 0.99
C ARG A 93 -8.32 -17.29 0.90
N TYR A 94 -7.93 -16.52 1.90
CA TYR A 94 -8.14 -15.07 1.95
C TYR A 94 -6.83 -14.38 2.27
N PHE A 95 -6.58 -13.28 1.60
CA PHE A 95 -5.44 -12.42 1.87
C PHE A 95 -5.88 -10.95 1.78
N GLY A 96 -6.07 -10.33 2.94
CA GLY A 96 -6.48 -8.94 3.03
C GLY A 96 -5.34 -7.98 2.71
N PHE A 97 -5.70 -6.82 2.16
CA PHE A 97 -4.73 -5.75 1.96
C PHE A 97 -4.49 -5.00 3.27
N VAL A 98 -3.24 -5.00 3.70
CA VAL A 98 -2.74 -4.15 4.79
C VAL A 98 -1.50 -3.45 4.25
N GLY A 99 -1.70 -2.26 3.71
CA GLY A 99 -0.61 -1.47 3.13
C GLY A 99 0.13 -0.63 4.18
N ASN A 100 1.36 -0.26 3.87
CA ASN A 100 2.18 0.61 4.69
C ASN A 100 2.28 2.01 4.07
N LYS A 101 1.72 3.01 4.75
CA LYS A 101 1.79 4.43 4.36
C LYS A 101 2.34 5.33 5.46
N SER A 102 3.12 4.75 6.39
CA SER A 102 3.61 5.47 7.56
C SER A 102 4.55 6.60 7.20
N ASN A 103 5.49 6.37 6.28
CA ASN A 103 6.44 7.39 5.83
C ASN A 103 5.75 8.49 5.00
N TYR A 104 4.82 8.13 4.11
CA TYR A 104 4.02 9.12 3.40
C TYR A 104 3.19 9.99 4.37
N ASN A 105 2.50 9.39 5.34
CA ASN A 105 1.74 10.13 6.34
C ASN A 105 2.66 11.03 7.20
N SER A 106 3.87 10.58 7.53
CA SER A 106 4.86 11.39 8.23
C SER A 106 5.28 12.60 7.41
N MET A 107 5.52 12.43 6.10
CA MET A 107 5.85 13.55 5.20
C MET A 107 4.71 14.56 5.12
N VAL A 108 3.46 14.10 5.07
CA VAL A 108 2.28 14.98 5.09
C VAL A 108 2.16 15.72 6.42
N ALA A 109 2.31 15.02 7.55
CA ALA A 109 2.18 15.61 8.88
C ALA A 109 3.27 16.64 9.19
N THR A 110 4.49 16.44 8.69
CA THR A 110 5.61 17.39 8.86
C THR A 110 5.64 18.50 7.81
N GLY A 111 4.78 18.44 6.79
CA GLY A 111 4.81 19.34 5.64
C GLY A 111 6.00 19.11 4.69
N SER A 112 6.85 18.10 4.94
CA SER A 112 8.03 17.85 4.11
C SER A 112 7.70 17.39 2.69
N ILE A 113 6.49 16.90 2.46
CA ILE A 113 5.98 16.54 1.13
C ILE A 113 5.89 17.77 0.20
N GLU A 114 5.68 18.97 0.74
CA GLU A 114 5.61 20.23 -0.02
C GLU A 114 6.98 20.66 -0.57
N PHE A 115 8.07 20.11 -0.03
CA PHE A 115 9.42 20.38 -0.52
C PHE A 115 9.76 19.56 -1.78
N ILE A 116 8.89 18.67 -2.23
CA ILE A 116 9.00 18.01 -3.53
C ILE A 116 8.69 19.03 -4.63
N ARG A 117 9.73 19.46 -5.35
CA ARG A 117 9.61 20.46 -6.44
C ARG A 117 9.01 19.86 -7.71
N ASP A 118 9.19 18.57 -7.92
CA ASP A 118 8.61 17.86 -9.07
C ASP A 118 7.12 17.62 -8.83
N LYS A 119 6.28 18.43 -9.50
CA LYS A 119 4.82 18.32 -9.41
C LYS A 119 4.27 16.96 -9.89
N LYS A 120 4.98 16.28 -10.81
CA LYS A 120 4.55 14.96 -11.28
C LYS A 120 4.72 13.94 -10.17
N LEU A 121 5.88 13.91 -9.51
CA LEU A 121 6.13 13.05 -8.36
C LEU A 121 5.16 13.35 -7.21
N PHE A 122 4.98 14.63 -6.84
CA PHE A 122 4.03 15.04 -5.81
C PHE A 122 2.62 14.51 -6.08
N ASN A 123 2.10 14.72 -7.30
CA ASN A 123 0.78 14.26 -7.69
C ASN A 123 0.69 12.72 -7.75
N ALA A 124 1.74 12.05 -8.21
CA ALA A 124 1.78 10.59 -8.29
C ALA A 124 1.73 9.95 -6.89
N LEU A 125 2.50 10.49 -5.92
CA LEU A 125 2.46 10.06 -4.52
C LEU A 125 1.07 10.26 -3.91
N ASN A 126 0.52 11.45 -4.04
CA ASN A 126 -0.81 11.75 -3.51
C ASN A 126 -1.88 10.84 -4.12
N ASN A 127 -1.86 10.63 -5.43
CA ASN A 127 -2.82 9.78 -6.12
C ASN A 127 -2.66 8.31 -5.70
N PHE A 128 -1.43 7.82 -5.55
CA PHE A 128 -1.17 6.44 -5.12
C PHE A 128 -1.74 6.19 -3.71
N TYR A 129 -1.40 7.04 -2.74
CA TYR A 129 -1.80 6.84 -1.35
C TYR A 129 -3.25 7.24 -1.02
N SER A 130 -3.86 8.17 -1.77
CA SER A 130 -5.26 8.55 -1.57
C SER A 130 -6.22 7.66 -2.36
N TRP A 131 -5.97 7.43 -3.66
CA TRP A 131 -6.90 6.69 -4.52
C TRP A 131 -6.59 5.19 -4.59
N SER A 132 -5.35 4.80 -4.97
CA SER A 132 -5.02 3.37 -5.15
C SER A 132 -5.17 2.58 -3.86
N TYR A 133 -4.73 3.14 -2.74
CA TYR A 133 -4.91 2.54 -1.42
C TYR A 133 -6.36 2.41 -1.01
N SER A 134 -7.17 3.46 -1.22
CA SER A 134 -8.60 3.42 -0.88
C SER A 134 -9.33 2.33 -1.66
N VAL A 135 -9.08 2.26 -2.98
CA VAL A 135 -9.69 1.23 -3.83
C VAL A 135 -9.29 -0.17 -3.38
N LEU A 136 -8.01 -0.41 -3.06
CA LEU A 136 -7.54 -1.72 -2.61
C LEU A 136 -8.10 -2.10 -1.23
N ILE A 137 -8.24 -1.15 -0.31
CA ILE A 137 -8.89 -1.36 0.99
C ILE A 137 -10.36 -1.76 0.78
N ASP A 138 -11.07 -1.06 -0.09
CA ASP A 138 -12.49 -1.34 -0.35
C ASP A 138 -12.68 -2.69 -1.04
N GLN A 139 -11.83 -3.04 -2.02
CA GLN A 139 -11.87 -4.36 -2.67
C GLN A 139 -11.52 -5.48 -1.68
N SER A 140 -10.55 -5.27 -0.80
CA SER A 140 -10.20 -6.21 0.25
C SER A 140 -11.36 -6.46 1.21
N ARG A 141 -12.08 -5.41 1.63
CA ARG A 141 -13.28 -5.53 2.48
C ARG A 141 -14.41 -6.25 1.77
N GLN A 142 -14.63 -5.94 0.49
CA GLN A 142 -15.66 -6.61 -0.29
C GLN A 142 -15.35 -8.10 -0.43
N ASP A 143 -14.11 -8.46 -0.72
CA ASP A 143 -13.69 -9.87 -0.78
C ASP A 143 -13.82 -10.56 0.58
N GLU A 144 -13.44 -9.90 1.67
CA GLU A 144 -13.61 -10.40 3.03
C GLU A 144 -15.07 -10.69 3.35
N MET A 145 -15.97 -9.78 3.03
CA MET A 145 -17.40 -9.95 3.26
C MET A 145 -17.97 -11.15 2.47
N MET A 146 -17.56 -11.30 1.20
CA MET A 146 -17.99 -12.46 0.39
C MET A 146 -17.38 -13.76 0.89
N TYR A 147 -16.13 -13.74 1.35
CA TYR A 147 -15.47 -14.87 1.98
C TYR A 147 -16.24 -15.35 3.22
N TRP A 148 -16.55 -14.45 4.14
CA TRP A 148 -17.27 -14.81 5.37
C TRP A 148 -18.69 -15.26 5.10
N LYS A 149 -19.36 -14.69 4.10
CA LYS A 149 -20.71 -15.16 3.68
C LYS A 149 -20.67 -16.62 3.23
N PHE A 150 -19.67 -16.99 2.43
CA PHE A 150 -19.47 -18.37 1.97
C PHE A 150 -19.11 -19.31 3.12
N VAL A 151 -18.19 -18.90 3.99
CA VAL A 151 -17.77 -19.68 5.16
C VAL A 151 -18.94 -19.95 6.09
N ASP A 152 -19.66 -18.89 6.49
CA ASP A 152 -20.81 -19.00 7.41
C ASP A 152 -21.90 -19.89 6.84
N TYR A 153 -22.25 -19.74 5.55
CA TYR A 153 -23.24 -20.57 4.90
C TYR A 153 -22.83 -22.05 4.86
N THR A 154 -21.60 -22.32 4.43
CA THR A 154 -21.12 -23.70 4.30
C THR A 154 -20.97 -24.40 5.64
N GLU A 155 -20.54 -23.69 6.69
CA GLU A 155 -20.40 -24.27 8.04
C GLU A 155 -21.72 -24.49 8.75
N LYS A 156 -22.75 -23.69 8.48
CA LYS A 156 -24.10 -23.91 8.99
C LYS A 156 -24.82 -25.07 8.33
N LYS A 157 -24.58 -25.27 7.03
CA LYS A 157 -25.34 -26.26 6.25
C LYS A 157 -24.63 -27.61 6.17
N TYR A 158 -23.33 -27.66 6.18
CA TYR A 158 -22.54 -28.88 5.97
C TYR A 158 -21.62 -29.14 7.16
N LYS A 159 -21.78 -30.32 7.76
CA LYS A 159 -21.01 -30.70 8.93
C LYS A 159 -19.51 -30.81 8.61
N ILE A 160 -18.70 -30.07 9.35
CA ILE A 160 -17.25 -30.21 9.35
C ILE A 160 -16.89 -31.53 10.05
N ASP A 161 -16.03 -32.31 9.40
CA ASP A 161 -15.51 -33.56 9.95
C ASP A 161 -14.32 -33.29 10.90
N SER A 162 -13.35 -32.53 10.43
CA SER A 162 -12.18 -32.19 11.25
C SER A 162 -11.51 -30.88 10.79
N VAL A 163 -10.73 -30.28 11.70
CA VAL A 163 -9.89 -29.13 11.43
C VAL A 163 -8.44 -29.48 11.81
N LYS A 164 -7.51 -29.40 10.86
CA LYS A 164 -6.11 -29.74 11.07
C LYS A 164 -5.21 -28.56 10.73
N ARG A 165 -4.07 -28.41 11.39
CA ARG A 165 -3.05 -27.44 10.99
C ARG A 165 -2.50 -27.81 9.60
N GLU A 166 -2.23 -26.82 8.75
CA GLU A 166 -1.65 -27.06 7.43
C GLU A 166 -0.25 -27.68 7.53
N SER A 167 0.55 -27.20 8.48
CA SER A 167 1.83 -27.78 8.88
C SER A 167 2.10 -27.49 10.35
N LYS A 168 3.14 -28.12 10.93
CA LYS A 168 3.49 -27.94 12.34
C LYS A 168 3.75 -26.48 12.73
N ASN A 169 4.32 -25.70 11.81
CA ASN A 169 4.72 -24.31 12.02
C ASN A 169 3.78 -23.29 11.35
N SER A 170 2.71 -23.74 10.68
CA SER A 170 1.74 -22.85 10.03
C SER A 170 0.67 -22.39 11.02
N PRO A 171 0.33 -21.08 11.06
CA PRO A 171 -0.86 -20.60 11.75
C PRO A 171 -2.14 -21.01 11.05
N TYR A 172 -2.06 -21.36 9.76
CA TYR A 172 -3.20 -21.69 8.95
C TYR A 172 -3.73 -23.09 9.26
N ARG A 173 -5.06 -23.23 9.14
CA ARG A 173 -5.77 -24.47 9.37
C ARG A 173 -6.53 -24.87 8.12
N LYS A 174 -6.57 -26.15 7.83
CA LYS A 174 -7.40 -26.76 6.78
C LYS A 174 -8.64 -27.39 7.41
N ILE A 175 -9.77 -27.17 6.76
CA ILE A 175 -11.04 -27.74 7.15
C ILE A 175 -11.30 -28.95 6.26
N TYR A 176 -11.76 -30.03 6.89
CA TYR A 176 -12.09 -31.28 6.20
C TYR A 176 -13.55 -31.57 6.37
N TYR A 177 -14.22 -31.80 5.25
CA TYR A 177 -15.59 -32.27 5.18
C TYR A 177 -15.59 -33.74 4.79
N ASN A 178 -16.64 -34.46 5.19
CA ASN A 178 -16.87 -35.83 4.74
C ASN A 178 -17.11 -35.86 3.22
N ILE A 179 -16.57 -36.87 2.54
CA ILE A 179 -16.68 -37.03 1.09
C ILE A 179 -18.14 -37.00 0.62
N GLY A 180 -19.07 -37.57 1.41
CA GLY A 180 -20.48 -37.63 1.08
C GLY A 180 -21.19 -36.27 0.93
N VAL A 181 -20.65 -35.18 1.50
CA VAL A 181 -21.29 -33.85 1.39
C VAL A 181 -20.91 -33.10 0.11
N PHE A 182 -19.84 -33.48 -0.59
CA PHE A 182 -19.35 -32.74 -1.76
C PHE A 182 -20.37 -32.68 -2.91
N GLN A 183 -21.09 -33.76 -3.14
CA GLN A 183 -22.15 -33.81 -4.17
C GLN A 183 -23.27 -32.82 -3.83
N GLY A 184 -23.66 -32.77 -2.56
CA GLY A 184 -24.67 -31.80 -2.08
C GLY A 184 -24.20 -30.35 -2.23
N MET A 185 -22.97 -30.07 -1.86
CA MET A 185 -22.38 -28.74 -2.02
C MET A 185 -22.33 -28.30 -3.48
N LYS A 186 -21.97 -29.21 -4.39
CA LYS A 186 -21.88 -28.89 -5.83
C LYS A 186 -23.22 -28.55 -6.47
N ARG A 187 -24.31 -29.14 -5.98
CA ARG A 187 -25.68 -28.91 -6.46
C ARG A 187 -26.37 -27.73 -5.76
N ASP A 188 -25.72 -27.17 -4.74
CA ASP A 188 -26.29 -26.09 -3.94
C ASP A 188 -26.22 -24.77 -4.73
N LEU A 189 -27.37 -24.27 -5.14
CA LEU A 189 -27.50 -23.05 -5.93
C LEU A 189 -26.99 -21.82 -5.19
N GLU A 190 -27.14 -21.74 -3.87
CA GLU A 190 -26.65 -20.61 -3.09
C GLU A 190 -25.12 -20.61 -3.07
N ILE A 191 -24.47 -21.77 -2.88
CA ILE A 191 -23.01 -21.87 -2.99
C ILE A 191 -22.53 -21.45 -4.38
N ARG A 192 -23.17 -21.95 -5.44
CA ARG A 192 -22.80 -21.63 -6.82
C ARG A 192 -22.93 -20.13 -7.11
N ASN A 193 -24.01 -19.50 -6.64
CA ASN A 193 -24.25 -18.06 -6.79
C ASN A 193 -23.21 -17.25 -6.03
N GLN A 194 -22.89 -17.63 -4.79
CA GLN A 194 -21.84 -16.95 -4.01
C GLN A 194 -20.47 -17.07 -4.67
N LEU A 195 -20.11 -18.24 -5.21
CA LEU A 195 -18.84 -18.45 -5.89
C LEU A 195 -18.74 -17.65 -7.21
N ASN A 196 -19.82 -17.56 -7.99
CA ASN A 196 -19.84 -16.70 -9.18
C ASN A 196 -19.66 -15.21 -8.81
N ASN A 197 -20.31 -14.75 -7.74
CA ASN A 197 -20.12 -13.38 -7.25
C ASN A 197 -18.67 -13.15 -6.75
N GLN A 198 -18.08 -14.16 -6.11
CA GLN A 198 -16.66 -14.07 -5.71
C GLN A 198 -15.74 -13.97 -6.91
N LEU A 199 -15.95 -14.73 -7.99
CA LEU A 199 -15.13 -14.62 -9.21
C LEU A 199 -15.12 -13.20 -9.77
N PHE A 200 -16.29 -12.55 -9.81
CA PHE A 200 -16.38 -11.17 -10.25
C PHE A 200 -15.58 -10.21 -9.35
N SER A 201 -15.71 -10.33 -8.03
CA SER A 201 -14.99 -9.50 -7.08
C SER A 201 -13.47 -9.75 -7.14
N LEU A 202 -13.04 -11.01 -7.26
CA LEU A 202 -11.64 -11.39 -7.35
C LEU A 202 -10.98 -10.82 -8.60
N ALA A 203 -11.67 -10.85 -9.75
CA ALA A 203 -11.15 -10.26 -10.99
C ALA A 203 -10.88 -8.75 -10.84
N ILE A 204 -11.79 -8.03 -10.17
CA ILE A 204 -11.61 -6.59 -9.90
C ILE A 204 -10.44 -6.37 -8.92
N TYR A 205 -10.34 -7.18 -7.88
CA TYR A 205 -9.27 -7.05 -6.90
C TYR A 205 -7.89 -7.32 -7.50
N ASP A 206 -7.74 -8.37 -8.34
CA ASP A 206 -6.52 -8.67 -9.08
C ASP A 206 -6.14 -7.53 -10.03
N PHE A 207 -7.12 -6.96 -10.74
CA PHE A 207 -6.90 -5.83 -11.64
C PHE A 207 -6.30 -4.62 -10.92
N PHE A 208 -6.87 -4.22 -9.78
CA PHE A 208 -6.35 -3.08 -9.02
C PHE A 208 -5.01 -3.38 -8.35
N ALA A 209 -4.79 -4.62 -7.89
CA ALA A 209 -3.49 -5.02 -7.35
C ALA A 209 -2.38 -4.94 -8.40
N LYS A 210 -2.64 -5.39 -9.63
CA LYS A 210 -1.70 -5.27 -10.76
C LYS A 210 -1.43 -3.81 -11.14
N GLN A 211 -2.48 -2.99 -11.21
CA GLN A 211 -2.30 -1.55 -11.46
C GLN A 211 -1.43 -0.89 -10.37
N ALA A 212 -1.61 -1.28 -9.10
CA ALA A 212 -0.79 -0.76 -8.02
C ALA A 212 0.68 -1.18 -8.16
N ILE A 213 0.97 -2.41 -8.60
CA ILE A 213 2.34 -2.88 -8.89
C ILE A 213 3.01 -2.05 -9.99
N GLU A 214 2.28 -1.74 -11.06
CA GLU A 214 2.76 -0.89 -12.15
C GLU A 214 3.08 0.52 -11.64
N ARG A 215 2.15 1.13 -10.91
CA ARG A 215 2.34 2.46 -10.30
C ARG A 215 3.52 2.54 -9.33
N ILE A 216 3.73 1.49 -8.53
CA ILE A 216 4.92 1.39 -7.66
C ILE A 216 6.20 1.46 -8.48
N SER A 217 6.26 0.77 -9.61
CA SER A 217 7.45 0.75 -10.46
C SER A 217 7.75 2.15 -11.05
N GLU A 218 6.72 2.88 -11.44
CA GLU A 218 6.82 4.26 -11.91
C GLU A 218 7.23 5.23 -10.79
N LEU A 219 6.59 5.11 -9.61
CA LEU A 219 6.90 5.93 -8.42
C LEU A 219 8.35 5.74 -7.98
N LYS A 220 8.81 4.49 -7.95
CA LYS A 220 10.20 4.17 -7.57
C LYS A 220 11.19 4.91 -8.46
N THR A 221 11.00 4.84 -9.78
CA THR A 221 11.85 5.55 -10.75
C THR A 221 11.81 7.06 -10.53
N GLN A 222 10.64 7.65 -10.30
CA GLN A 222 10.50 9.09 -10.07
C GLN A 222 11.14 9.54 -8.75
N ILE A 223 11.01 8.76 -7.68
CA ILE A 223 11.65 9.05 -6.38
C ILE A 223 13.17 8.96 -6.51
N GLU A 224 13.71 7.92 -7.14
CA GLU A 224 15.14 7.75 -7.36
C GLU A 224 15.73 8.92 -8.18
N LEU A 225 15.02 9.38 -9.20
CA LEU A 225 15.38 10.58 -9.97
C LEU A 225 15.36 11.86 -9.11
N GLU A 226 14.35 12.02 -8.24
CA GLU A 226 14.28 13.18 -7.35
C GLU A 226 15.41 13.17 -6.31
N LEU A 227 15.75 12.01 -5.75
CA LEU A 227 16.85 11.85 -4.81
C LEU A 227 18.23 12.07 -5.43
N SER A 228 18.38 11.87 -6.74
CA SER A 228 19.63 12.11 -7.46
C SER A 228 19.92 13.58 -7.75
N LYS A 229 18.90 14.46 -7.63
CA LYS A 229 19.06 15.91 -7.80
C LYS A 229 19.79 16.49 -6.58
N LYS A 230 20.98 17.07 -6.82
CA LYS A 230 21.79 17.73 -5.78
C LYS A 230 21.27 19.13 -5.46
#